data_80c3a0d7d445b39516b334d2c779895d
#
_entry.id   80c3a0d7d445b39516b334d2c779895d
#
_cell.length_a   1.000
_cell.length_b   1.000
_cell.length_c   1.000
_cell.angle_alpha   90.00
_cell.angle_beta   90.00
_cell.angle_gamma   90.00
#
_symmetry.space_group_name_H-M   'P 1'
#
loop_
_entity.id
_entity.type
_entity.pdbx_description
1 polymer ?
#
loop_
_entity_poly.entity_id
_entity_poly.type
_entity_poly.pdbx_seq_one_letter_code
_entity_poly.pdbx_strand_id
1 'polypeptide(L)'
;MGITKLTDLIRIDAPSAISHKVIGDYTGKVIALDASILMHQFRAAIPSMQHLSPLTGLFFRTLTFLEHDIKPVFVFEGRPPEQKRALLEKRRQSAGFHSPECPNAAACSVSFQTQDCMNLLKLMGVPFVQAPGDGEAYCAHLLKSGSVDAVASEDMDTLAFGGTVLLRQLNAKKDSDVIEFSLPKILEELKLTQAQIVGLGPRRALSLIKQHCTIESVTQNVNKKIHPIPVNWQYQDARNLFLNTLHSGAPELAWKEPDEESLVQFLCGQKHVKEHRIRSRMEKFRQSRQENRKTKEEQKAAGKSKQLRIDKFFRVTRKRQQCAEAAGAGKKQKTKT
;
A
#
# COMPACT_ATOMS: atom_id res chain seq x y z
N MET A 1 -0.82 4.80 -9.97
CA MET A 1 -0.98 3.77 -11.02
C MET A 1 -2.21 2.96 -10.63
N GLY A 2 -2.62 1.98 -11.38
CA GLY A 2 -3.79 1.17 -11.08
C GLY A 2 -5.06 1.60 -11.84
N ILE A 3 -6.18 0.99 -11.49
CA ILE A 3 -7.47 1.22 -12.19
C ILE A 3 -7.90 2.67 -12.02
N THR A 4 -7.95 3.39 -13.14
CA THR A 4 -8.25 4.83 -13.17
C THR A 4 -9.61 5.11 -12.53
N LYS A 5 -9.63 6.05 -11.56
CA LYS A 5 -10.84 6.50 -10.83
C LYS A 5 -11.55 5.45 -9.98
N LEU A 6 -10.96 4.26 -9.75
CA LEU A 6 -11.56 3.26 -8.89
C LEU A 6 -11.73 3.78 -7.45
N THR A 7 -10.76 4.51 -6.93
CA THR A 7 -10.85 5.13 -5.59
C THR A 7 -12.04 6.09 -5.48
N ASP A 8 -12.25 6.95 -6.50
CA ASP A 8 -13.35 7.91 -6.49
C ASP A 8 -14.71 7.21 -6.61
N LEU A 9 -14.77 6.15 -7.42
CA LEU A 9 -15.97 5.33 -7.56
C LEU A 9 -16.34 4.68 -6.22
N ILE A 10 -15.38 4.06 -5.52
CA ILE A 10 -15.64 3.43 -4.22
C ILE A 10 -16.05 4.48 -3.19
N ARG A 11 -15.42 5.65 -3.15
CA ARG A 11 -15.80 6.73 -2.22
C ARG A 11 -17.24 7.19 -2.38
N ILE A 12 -17.75 7.17 -3.60
CA ILE A 12 -19.08 7.67 -3.91
C ILE A 12 -20.14 6.57 -3.81
N ASP A 13 -19.84 5.39 -4.38
CA ASP A 13 -20.84 4.33 -4.58
C ASP A 13 -20.70 3.17 -3.56
N ALA A 14 -19.62 3.14 -2.75
CA ALA A 14 -19.41 2.15 -1.68
C ALA A 14 -18.67 2.76 -0.46
N PRO A 15 -19.18 3.84 0.15
CA PRO A 15 -18.47 4.57 1.21
C PRO A 15 -18.27 3.75 2.50
N SER A 16 -19.13 2.79 2.82
CA SER A 16 -19.00 1.97 4.03
C SER A 16 -17.85 0.96 3.94
N ALA A 17 -17.36 0.73 2.72
CA ALA A 17 -16.20 -0.12 2.49
C ALA A 17 -14.86 0.58 2.83
N ILE A 18 -14.90 1.87 3.15
CA ILE A 18 -13.72 2.66 3.51
C ILE A 18 -13.76 2.96 5.00
N SER A 19 -12.67 2.63 5.70
CA SER A 19 -12.49 2.92 7.11
C SER A 19 -11.23 3.75 7.32
N HIS A 20 -11.31 4.77 8.17
CA HIS A 20 -10.18 5.58 8.60
C HIS A 20 -9.66 5.04 9.93
N LYS A 21 -8.42 4.65 9.96
CA LYS A 21 -7.76 4.00 11.11
C LYS A 21 -6.42 4.65 11.40
N VAL A 22 -5.82 4.28 12.53
CA VAL A 22 -4.47 4.70 12.89
C VAL A 22 -3.54 3.49 12.90
N ILE A 23 -2.23 3.73 12.78
CA ILE A 23 -1.22 2.66 12.74
C ILE A 23 -1.33 1.70 13.94
N GLY A 24 -1.72 2.21 15.12
CA GLY A 24 -1.90 1.41 16.33
C GLY A 24 -3.01 0.37 16.26
N ASP A 25 -3.98 0.53 15.34
CA ASP A 25 -5.08 -0.43 15.18
C ASP A 25 -4.60 -1.74 14.53
N TYR A 26 -3.39 -1.73 13.96
CA TYR A 26 -2.76 -2.90 13.32
C TYR A 26 -1.73 -3.60 14.21
N THR A 27 -1.70 -3.29 15.51
CA THR A 27 -0.81 -3.97 16.46
C THR A 27 -1.03 -5.48 16.47
N GLY A 28 0.04 -6.25 16.32
CA GLY A 28 0.01 -7.71 16.25
C GLY A 28 -0.31 -8.28 14.87
N LYS A 29 -0.62 -7.42 13.88
CA LYS A 29 -0.98 -7.84 12.52
C LYS A 29 0.23 -8.08 11.64
N VAL A 30 0.11 -9.06 10.74
CA VAL A 30 1.07 -9.33 9.67
C VAL A 30 0.63 -8.57 8.43
N ILE A 31 1.46 -7.68 7.91
CA ILE A 31 1.11 -6.81 6.77
C ILE A 31 2.10 -7.02 5.63
N ALA A 32 1.61 -7.41 4.47
CA ALA A 32 2.41 -7.42 3.25
C ALA A 32 2.57 -5.99 2.72
N LEU A 33 3.80 -5.61 2.41
CA LEU A 33 4.17 -4.28 1.92
C LEU A 33 4.75 -4.42 0.51
N ASP A 34 4.16 -3.73 -0.44
CA ASP A 34 4.75 -3.60 -1.77
C ASP A 34 6.04 -2.76 -1.68
N ALA A 35 7.18 -3.46 -1.84
CA ALA A 35 8.50 -2.84 -1.75
C ALA A 35 8.75 -1.84 -2.87
N SER A 36 8.20 -2.06 -4.06
CA SER A 36 8.42 -1.20 -5.24
C SER A 36 7.82 0.18 -5.04
N ILE A 37 6.60 0.25 -4.54
CA ILE A 37 5.92 1.53 -4.23
C ILE A 37 6.69 2.28 -3.13
N LEU A 38 7.13 1.59 -2.09
CA LEU A 38 7.92 2.21 -1.02
C LEU A 38 9.22 2.80 -1.55
N MET A 39 9.94 2.07 -2.41
CA MET A 39 11.17 2.56 -3.03
C MET A 39 10.91 3.78 -3.91
N HIS A 40 9.82 3.79 -4.67
CA HIS A 40 9.42 4.95 -5.48
C HIS A 40 9.09 6.18 -4.62
N GLN A 41 8.37 5.99 -3.50
CA GLN A 41 8.08 7.08 -2.55
C GLN A 41 9.36 7.69 -1.97
N PHE A 42 10.34 6.87 -1.59
CA PHE A 42 11.62 7.37 -1.08
C PHE A 42 12.43 8.09 -2.15
N ARG A 43 12.43 7.61 -3.40
CA ARG A 43 13.08 8.31 -4.51
C ARG A 43 12.44 9.66 -4.81
N ALA A 44 11.12 9.73 -4.82
CA ALA A 44 10.39 10.98 -5.06
C ALA A 44 10.62 12.04 -3.97
N ALA A 45 10.91 11.62 -2.73
CA ALA A 45 11.19 12.52 -1.61
C ALA A 45 12.63 13.07 -1.60
N ILE A 46 13.55 12.51 -2.41
CA ILE A 46 14.97 12.85 -2.41
C ILE A 46 15.31 14.26 -2.95
N PRO A 47 14.60 14.88 -3.93
CA PRO A 47 14.99 16.19 -4.45
C PRO A 47 15.10 17.28 -3.37
N SER A 48 14.37 17.14 -2.25
CA SER A 48 14.40 18.09 -1.14
C SER A 48 15.36 17.72 0.00
N MET A 49 15.92 16.50 -0.02
CA MET A 49 16.74 15.96 1.07
C MET A 49 17.98 15.23 0.51
N GLN A 50 18.99 15.99 0.13
CA GLN A 50 20.25 15.50 -0.50
C GLN A 50 21.02 14.42 0.29
N HIS A 51 20.56 13.98 1.46
CA HIS A 51 21.28 13.07 2.37
C HIS A 51 20.51 11.83 2.84
N LEU A 52 19.29 11.58 2.33
CA LEU A 52 18.52 10.40 2.72
C LEU A 52 18.45 9.39 1.56
N SER A 53 19.33 8.38 1.60
CA SER A 53 19.23 7.21 0.75
C SER A 53 17.84 6.52 0.93
N PRO A 54 17.25 5.94 -0.11
CA PRO A 54 16.05 5.07 0.01
C PRO A 54 16.20 4.01 1.10
N LEU A 55 17.41 3.50 1.32
CA LEU A 55 17.74 2.57 2.40
C LEU A 55 17.49 3.14 3.80
N THR A 56 17.86 4.40 4.00
CA THR A 56 17.61 5.07 5.28
C THR A 56 16.12 5.20 5.55
N GLY A 57 15.34 5.55 4.53
CA GLY A 57 13.88 5.61 4.62
C GLY A 57 13.27 4.26 4.97
N LEU A 58 13.71 3.19 4.29
CA LEU A 58 13.29 1.82 4.57
C LEU A 58 13.63 1.40 5.99
N PHE A 59 14.87 1.64 6.45
CA PHE A 59 15.31 1.35 7.81
C PHE A 59 14.40 2.01 8.88
N PHE A 60 14.21 3.33 8.79
CA PHE A 60 13.39 4.06 9.78
C PHE A 60 11.93 3.61 9.77
N ARG A 61 11.35 3.43 8.59
CA ARG A 61 9.96 2.98 8.45
C ARG A 61 9.76 1.57 9.01
N THR A 62 10.66 0.66 8.72
CA THR A 62 10.60 -0.71 9.21
C THR A 62 10.69 -0.77 10.74
N LEU A 63 11.62 -0.03 11.36
CA LEU A 63 11.69 0.06 12.82
C LEU A 63 10.40 0.60 13.43
N THR A 64 9.77 1.59 12.80
CA THR A 64 8.50 2.13 13.30
C THR A 64 7.37 1.10 13.25
N PHE A 65 7.29 0.28 12.20
CA PHE A 65 6.33 -0.83 12.18
C PHE A 65 6.57 -1.82 13.32
N LEU A 66 7.82 -2.21 13.52
CA LEU A 66 8.20 -3.13 14.61
C LEU A 66 7.95 -2.53 16.00
N GLU A 67 8.08 -1.21 16.20
CA GLU A 67 7.74 -0.51 17.44
C GLU A 67 6.24 -0.56 17.74
N HIS A 68 5.39 -0.50 16.70
CA HIS A 68 3.96 -0.68 16.84
C HIS A 68 3.53 -2.15 16.93
N ASP A 69 4.50 -3.09 17.04
CA ASP A 69 4.26 -4.53 17.04
C ASP A 69 3.56 -5.02 15.76
N ILE A 70 3.74 -4.31 14.66
CA ILE A 70 3.32 -4.74 13.33
C ILE A 70 4.41 -5.63 12.77
N LYS A 71 4.01 -6.75 12.15
CA LYS A 71 4.90 -7.70 11.50
C LYS A 71 4.92 -7.45 9.98
N PRO A 72 5.86 -6.63 9.47
CA PRO A 72 5.93 -6.35 8.05
C PRO A 72 6.53 -7.52 7.27
N VAL A 73 6.01 -7.76 6.07
CA VAL A 73 6.56 -8.66 5.05
C VAL A 73 6.74 -7.86 3.78
N PHE A 74 7.97 -7.71 3.31
CA PHE A 74 8.23 -6.94 2.09
C PHE A 74 8.16 -7.84 0.87
N VAL A 75 7.36 -7.45 -0.13
CA VAL A 75 7.21 -8.16 -1.38
C VAL A 75 7.90 -7.36 -2.49
N PHE A 76 8.92 -7.94 -3.08
CA PHE A 76 9.63 -7.37 -4.22
C PHE A 76 9.08 -7.93 -5.52
N GLU A 77 9.06 -7.09 -6.56
CA GLU A 77 8.65 -7.53 -7.88
C GLU A 77 9.60 -8.59 -8.44
N GLY A 78 9.03 -9.53 -9.15
CA GLY A 78 9.75 -10.51 -9.93
C GLY A 78 9.80 -10.15 -11.41
N ARG A 79 9.80 -11.18 -12.26
CA ARG A 79 9.82 -11.00 -13.71
C ARG A 79 8.44 -10.53 -14.19
N PRO A 80 8.33 -9.34 -14.81
CA PRO A 80 7.03 -8.84 -15.25
C PRO A 80 6.40 -9.78 -16.31
N PRO A 81 5.07 -10.00 -16.26
CA PRO A 81 4.35 -10.74 -17.26
C PRO A 81 4.57 -10.17 -18.68
N GLU A 82 4.51 -11.01 -19.70
CA GLU A 82 4.77 -10.58 -21.09
C GLU A 82 3.84 -9.45 -21.53
N GLN A 83 2.58 -9.51 -21.11
CA GLN A 83 1.56 -8.51 -21.41
C GLN A 83 1.93 -7.11 -20.86
N LYS A 84 2.64 -7.06 -19.71
CA LYS A 84 3.12 -5.78 -19.11
C LYS A 84 4.42 -5.28 -19.73
N ARG A 85 5.22 -6.13 -20.39
CA ARG A 85 6.55 -5.74 -20.91
C ARG A 85 6.49 -4.60 -21.92
N ALA A 86 5.59 -4.67 -22.90
CA ALA A 86 5.43 -3.61 -23.90
C ALA A 86 5.01 -2.27 -23.27
N LEU A 87 4.17 -2.30 -22.25
CA LEU A 87 3.77 -1.10 -21.51
C LEU A 87 4.90 -0.52 -20.68
N LEU A 88 5.67 -1.37 -20.01
CA LEU A 88 6.84 -0.98 -19.22
C LEU A 88 7.92 -0.36 -20.12
N GLU A 89 8.14 -0.94 -21.29
CA GLU A 89 9.09 -0.40 -22.27
C GLU A 89 8.66 0.99 -22.77
N LYS A 90 7.39 1.17 -23.13
CA LYS A 90 6.85 2.49 -23.48
C LYS A 90 7.03 3.52 -22.36
N ARG A 91 6.81 3.12 -21.09
CA ARG A 91 7.02 4.01 -19.93
C ARG A 91 8.49 4.37 -19.75
N ARG A 92 9.42 3.43 -19.95
CA ARG A 92 10.87 3.68 -19.89
C ARG A 92 11.28 4.68 -20.97
N GLN A 93 10.83 4.49 -22.21
CA GLN A 93 11.09 5.39 -23.33
C GLN A 93 10.55 6.79 -23.07
N SER A 94 9.31 6.90 -22.55
CA SER A 94 8.69 8.18 -22.20
C SER A 94 9.39 8.91 -21.05
N ALA A 95 10.10 8.18 -20.17
CA ALA A 95 10.86 8.73 -19.06
C ALA A 95 12.31 9.12 -19.46
N GLY A 96 12.67 9.02 -20.74
CA GLY A 96 14.00 9.41 -21.24
C GLY A 96 15.11 8.40 -20.92
N PHE A 97 14.79 7.23 -20.45
CA PHE A 97 15.78 6.16 -20.22
C PHE A 97 16.05 5.40 -21.52
N HIS A 98 16.87 5.97 -22.38
CA HIS A 98 17.44 5.26 -23.52
C HIS A 98 18.68 4.49 -23.04
N SER A 99 18.54 3.21 -22.77
CA SER A 99 19.68 2.32 -22.56
C SER A 99 19.84 1.43 -23.80
N PRO A 100 20.87 1.66 -24.65
CA PRO A 100 21.00 0.97 -25.93
C PRO A 100 21.48 -0.48 -25.85
N GLU A 101 21.96 -0.97 -24.70
CA GLU A 101 22.81 -2.16 -24.72
C GLU A 101 22.51 -3.19 -23.64
N CYS A 102 21.31 -3.76 -23.64
CA CYS A 102 21.10 -5.09 -23.06
C CYS A 102 19.93 -5.79 -23.73
N PRO A 103 20.18 -6.61 -24.78
CA PRO A 103 19.12 -7.45 -25.39
C PRO A 103 18.56 -8.50 -24.42
N ASN A 104 19.25 -8.76 -23.31
CA ASN A 104 18.86 -9.65 -22.23
C ASN A 104 18.45 -8.93 -20.93
N ALA A 105 17.95 -7.71 -20.99
CA ALA A 105 17.45 -6.99 -19.82
C ALA A 105 16.29 -7.71 -19.10
N ALA A 106 15.73 -8.75 -19.71
CA ALA A 106 14.80 -9.69 -19.07
C ALA A 106 15.47 -10.63 -18.05
N ALA A 107 16.80 -10.77 -18.10
CA ALA A 107 17.60 -11.56 -17.16
C ALA A 107 18.39 -10.67 -16.18
N CYS A 108 18.35 -9.34 -16.35
CA CYS A 108 19.00 -8.45 -15.41
C CYS A 108 18.11 -8.30 -14.17
N SER A 109 18.21 -9.35 -13.36
CA SER A 109 18.45 -9.25 -11.92
C SER A 109 17.95 -7.95 -11.28
N VAL A 110 17.28 -8.15 -10.22
CA VAL A 110 17.15 -7.28 -9.05
C VAL A 110 18.13 -6.11 -9.15
N SER A 111 17.63 -4.88 -9.32
CA SER A 111 18.52 -3.71 -9.42
C SER A 111 19.41 -3.66 -8.17
N PHE A 112 20.61 -3.08 -8.29
CA PHE A 112 21.55 -2.93 -7.18
C PHE A 112 20.87 -2.36 -5.91
N GLN A 113 19.94 -1.44 -6.09
CA GLN A 113 19.16 -0.86 -5.00
C GLN A 113 18.19 -1.86 -4.35
N THR A 114 17.58 -2.73 -5.13
CA THR A 114 16.70 -3.78 -4.62
C THR A 114 17.49 -4.79 -3.80
N GLN A 115 18.68 -5.17 -4.25
CA GLN A 115 19.57 -6.06 -3.50
C GLN A 115 20.01 -5.45 -2.18
N ASP A 116 20.35 -4.17 -2.16
CA ASP A 116 20.68 -3.43 -0.94
C ASP A 116 19.48 -3.40 0.04
N CYS A 117 18.25 -3.22 -0.45
CA CYS A 117 17.06 -3.26 0.38
C CYS A 117 16.82 -4.66 0.97
N MET A 118 17.01 -5.72 0.17
CA MET A 118 16.89 -7.10 0.66
C MET A 118 17.95 -7.40 1.74
N ASN A 119 19.20 -6.96 1.52
CA ASN A 119 20.27 -7.10 2.50
C ASN A 119 19.95 -6.36 3.79
N LEU A 120 19.45 -5.13 3.70
CA LEU A 120 19.02 -4.35 4.85
C LEU A 120 17.94 -5.09 5.65
N LEU A 121 16.88 -5.56 4.99
CA LEU A 121 15.78 -6.29 5.64
C LEU A 121 16.28 -7.58 6.30
N LYS A 122 17.19 -8.30 5.66
CA LYS A 122 17.83 -9.48 6.23
C LYS A 122 18.56 -9.16 7.54
N LEU A 123 19.35 -8.08 7.57
CA LEU A 123 20.04 -7.59 8.77
C LEU A 123 19.08 -7.08 9.85
N MET A 124 17.93 -6.53 9.45
CA MET A 124 16.86 -6.14 10.35
C MET A 124 16.04 -7.32 10.87
N GLY A 125 16.30 -8.54 10.41
CA GLY A 125 15.54 -9.74 10.78
C GLY A 125 14.09 -9.74 10.30
N VAL A 126 13.79 -9.01 9.22
CA VAL A 126 12.44 -8.87 8.66
C VAL A 126 12.31 -9.70 7.40
N PRO A 127 11.27 -10.57 7.31
CA PRO A 127 11.07 -11.39 6.13
C PRO A 127 10.73 -10.55 4.90
N PHE A 128 11.27 -10.97 3.78
CA PHE A 128 10.91 -10.46 2.47
C PHE A 128 10.77 -11.61 1.48
N VAL A 129 9.99 -11.37 0.44
CA VAL A 129 9.72 -12.36 -0.61
C VAL A 129 9.91 -11.68 -1.96
N GLN A 130 10.49 -12.39 -2.89
CA GLN A 130 10.50 -11.99 -4.29
C GLN A 130 9.35 -12.69 -5.00
N ALA A 131 8.39 -11.91 -5.50
CA ALA A 131 7.29 -12.43 -6.29
C ALA A 131 7.82 -13.12 -7.56
N PRO A 132 7.20 -14.19 -8.04
CA PRO A 132 7.55 -14.78 -9.32
C PRO A 132 7.23 -13.86 -10.50
N GLY A 133 6.27 -12.93 -10.31
CA GLY A 133 5.83 -11.96 -11.29
C GLY A 133 5.52 -10.61 -10.64
N ASP A 134 4.28 -10.21 -10.72
CA ASP A 134 3.76 -8.95 -10.19
C ASP A 134 3.73 -8.97 -8.65
N GLY A 135 4.33 -7.98 -8.01
CA GLY A 135 4.39 -7.87 -6.55
C GLY A 135 3.00 -7.71 -5.92
N GLU A 136 2.12 -6.92 -6.54
CA GLU A 136 0.75 -6.69 -6.05
C GLU A 136 -0.10 -7.95 -6.11
N ALA A 137 0.02 -8.73 -7.20
CA ALA A 137 -0.65 -10.02 -7.34
C ALA A 137 -0.19 -10.99 -6.25
N TYR A 138 1.10 -10.98 -5.93
CA TYR A 138 1.66 -11.84 -4.89
C TYR A 138 1.25 -11.39 -3.48
N CYS A 139 1.19 -10.07 -3.21
CA CYS A 139 0.61 -9.53 -1.99
C CYS A 139 -0.85 -10.00 -1.78
N ALA A 140 -1.67 -9.93 -2.83
CA ALA A 140 -3.05 -10.42 -2.79
C ALA A 140 -3.11 -11.95 -2.57
N HIS A 141 -2.17 -12.72 -3.13
CA HIS A 141 -2.05 -14.16 -2.89
C HIS A 141 -1.73 -14.47 -1.42
N LEU A 142 -0.75 -13.78 -0.81
CA LEU A 142 -0.40 -13.95 0.60
C LEU A 142 -1.59 -13.65 1.53
N LEU A 143 -2.42 -12.66 1.17
CA LEU A 143 -3.62 -12.34 1.92
C LEU A 143 -4.70 -13.42 1.77
N LYS A 144 -4.93 -13.92 0.56
CA LYS A 144 -5.87 -15.02 0.30
C LYS A 144 -5.48 -16.33 0.97
N SER A 145 -4.18 -16.63 1.05
CA SER A 145 -3.67 -17.82 1.73
C SER A 145 -3.71 -17.71 3.27
N GLY A 146 -4.07 -16.52 3.81
CA GLY A 146 -4.05 -16.28 5.25
C GLY A 146 -2.65 -16.11 5.85
N SER A 147 -1.62 -15.97 5.02
CA SER A 147 -0.24 -15.75 5.48
C SER A 147 -0.03 -14.34 6.04
N VAL A 148 -0.87 -13.39 5.60
CA VAL A 148 -0.88 -12.00 6.09
C VAL A 148 -2.32 -11.55 6.38
N ASP A 149 -2.47 -10.53 7.23
CA ASP A 149 -3.78 -9.98 7.62
C ASP A 149 -4.26 -8.84 6.70
N ALA A 150 -3.33 -8.13 6.06
CA ALA A 150 -3.64 -7.01 5.17
C ALA A 150 -2.49 -6.77 4.19
N VAL A 151 -2.78 -6.03 3.12
CA VAL A 151 -1.80 -5.55 2.15
C VAL A 151 -1.69 -4.04 2.24
N ALA A 152 -0.49 -3.49 2.33
CA ALA A 152 -0.24 -2.06 2.25
C ALA A 152 0.37 -1.71 0.88
N SER A 153 -0.41 -1.04 0.06
CA SER A 153 -0.03 -0.53 -1.25
C SER A 153 -0.80 0.76 -1.57
N GLU A 154 -0.23 1.64 -2.37
CA GLU A 154 -0.96 2.79 -2.91
C GLU A 154 -1.74 2.45 -4.18
N ASP A 155 -1.53 1.26 -4.74
CA ASP A 155 -2.22 0.81 -5.93
C ASP A 155 -3.49 0.02 -5.59
N MET A 156 -4.57 0.37 -6.27
CA MET A 156 -5.87 -0.28 -6.11
C MET A 156 -5.95 -1.64 -6.82
N ASP A 157 -4.96 -2.00 -7.64
CA ASP A 157 -4.94 -3.25 -8.38
C ASP A 157 -4.91 -4.47 -7.45
N THR A 158 -4.41 -4.32 -6.21
CA THR A 158 -4.51 -5.33 -5.15
C THR A 158 -5.96 -5.83 -4.94
N LEU A 159 -6.95 -4.92 -5.01
CA LEU A 159 -8.37 -5.30 -4.91
C LEU A 159 -8.83 -6.09 -6.14
N ALA A 160 -8.35 -5.71 -7.33
CA ALA A 160 -8.64 -6.43 -8.56
C ALA A 160 -8.05 -7.84 -8.56
N PHE A 161 -6.87 -8.04 -7.97
CA PHE A 161 -6.28 -9.35 -7.69
C PHE A 161 -7.01 -10.12 -6.57
N GLY A 162 -8.01 -9.53 -5.93
CA GLY A 162 -8.84 -10.16 -4.90
C GLY A 162 -8.27 -10.06 -3.49
N GLY A 163 -7.36 -9.12 -3.23
CA GLY A 163 -6.93 -8.80 -1.87
C GLY A 163 -8.10 -8.25 -1.05
N THR A 164 -8.44 -8.91 0.06
CA THR A 164 -9.64 -8.60 0.85
C THR A 164 -9.51 -7.33 1.68
N VAL A 165 -8.28 -6.96 2.10
CA VAL A 165 -7.99 -5.78 2.92
C VAL A 165 -6.80 -5.03 2.35
N LEU A 166 -7.04 -3.84 1.82
CA LEU A 166 -6.00 -2.94 1.30
C LEU A 166 -5.86 -1.74 2.21
N LEU A 167 -4.63 -1.47 2.64
CA LEU A 167 -4.26 -0.31 3.44
C LEU A 167 -3.53 0.70 2.55
N ARG A 168 -4.05 1.91 2.48
CA ARG A 168 -3.38 3.04 1.82
C ARG A 168 -2.91 4.06 2.84
N GLN A 169 -1.90 4.82 2.48
CA GLN A 169 -1.30 5.85 3.33
C GLN A 169 -0.76 5.29 4.66
N LEU A 170 -0.34 4.02 4.69
CA LEU A 170 0.30 3.43 5.85
C LEU A 170 1.69 4.06 6.03
N ASN A 171 1.72 5.24 6.61
CA ASN A 171 2.94 5.96 6.91
C ASN A 171 3.42 5.65 8.32
N ALA A 172 4.73 5.64 8.52
CA ALA A 172 5.35 5.41 9.82
C ALA A 172 5.26 6.62 10.77
N LYS A 173 4.24 7.47 10.62
CA LYS A 173 3.97 8.60 11.53
C LYS A 173 2.89 8.18 12.53
N LYS A 174 3.11 8.47 13.81
CA LYS A 174 2.29 8.01 14.94
C LYS A 174 0.78 8.32 14.80
N ASP A 175 0.42 9.42 14.16
CA ASP A 175 -0.96 9.89 14.03
C ASP A 175 -1.42 9.96 12.56
N SER A 176 -0.79 9.17 11.67
CA SER A 176 -1.20 9.16 10.26
C SER A 176 -2.52 8.39 10.10
N ASP A 177 -3.45 8.99 9.37
CA ASP A 177 -4.67 8.31 8.96
C ASP A 177 -4.32 7.22 7.95
N VAL A 178 -4.63 5.98 8.30
CA VAL A 178 -4.56 4.83 7.40
C VAL A 178 -5.94 4.66 6.78
N ILE A 179 -6.00 4.58 5.47
CA ILE A 179 -7.25 4.34 4.76
C ILE A 179 -7.34 2.86 4.42
N GLU A 180 -8.24 2.16 5.10
CA GLU A 180 -8.51 0.74 4.86
C GLU A 180 -9.68 0.58 3.90
N PHE A 181 -9.47 -0.23 2.85
CA PHE A 181 -10.48 -0.66 1.89
C PHE A 181 -10.80 -2.13 2.12
N SER A 182 -12.09 -2.44 2.27
CA SER A 182 -12.59 -3.81 2.40
C SER A 182 -13.23 -4.29 1.11
N LEU A 183 -12.57 -5.21 0.40
CA LEU A 183 -13.11 -5.78 -0.84
C LEU A 183 -14.48 -6.44 -0.67
N PRO A 184 -14.74 -7.27 0.38
CA PRO A 184 -16.06 -7.86 0.58
C PRO A 184 -17.17 -6.81 0.66
N LYS A 185 -16.96 -5.70 1.39
CA LYS A 185 -17.93 -4.62 1.48
C LYS A 185 -18.10 -3.87 0.16
N ILE A 186 -17.01 -3.68 -0.62
CA ILE A 186 -17.08 -3.09 -1.96
C ILE A 186 -17.99 -3.95 -2.86
N LEU A 187 -17.78 -5.27 -2.86
CA LEU A 187 -18.58 -6.19 -3.68
C LEU A 187 -20.04 -6.17 -3.28
N GLU A 188 -20.33 -6.17 -1.98
CA GLU A 188 -21.68 -6.13 -1.42
C GLU A 188 -22.41 -4.84 -1.80
N GLU A 189 -21.84 -3.67 -1.54
CA GLU A 189 -22.46 -2.38 -1.82
C GLU A 189 -22.63 -2.12 -3.32
N LEU A 190 -21.61 -2.45 -4.11
CA LEU A 190 -21.70 -2.31 -5.56
C LEU A 190 -22.55 -3.40 -6.21
N LYS A 191 -22.90 -4.47 -5.49
CA LYS A 191 -23.57 -5.68 -6.00
C LYS A 191 -22.83 -6.26 -7.19
N LEU A 192 -21.51 -6.48 -7.02
CA LEU A 192 -20.61 -6.99 -8.06
C LEU A 192 -19.93 -8.26 -7.58
N THR A 193 -19.47 -9.05 -8.56
CA THR A 193 -18.54 -10.16 -8.34
C THR A 193 -17.09 -9.69 -8.46
N GLN A 194 -16.15 -10.49 -7.95
CA GLN A 194 -14.72 -10.22 -8.10
C GLN A 194 -14.30 -10.07 -9.58
N ALA A 195 -14.83 -10.90 -10.47
CA ALA A 195 -14.51 -10.83 -11.90
C ALA A 195 -14.96 -9.52 -12.55
N GLN A 196 -16.02 -8.91 -12.05
CA GLN A 196 -16.56 -7.66 -12.58
C GLN A 196 -15.74 -6.43 -12.13
N ILE A 197 -15.04 -6.50 -11.00
CA ILE A 197 -14.14 -5.41 -10.54
C ILE A 197 -13.00 -5.18 -11.53
N VAL A 198 -12.47 -6.23 -12.15
CA VAL A 198 -11.37 -6.11 -13.12
C VAL A 198 -11.74 -5.22 -14.32
N GLY A 199 -13.01 -5.13 -14.66
CA GLY A 199 -13.50 -4.26 -15.74
C GLY A 199 -13.94 -2.86 -15.30
N LEU A 200 -13.84 -2.55 -14.00
CA LEU A 200 -14.28 -1.25 -13.49
C LEU A 200 -13.29 -0.13 -13.84
N GLY A 201 -13.86 1.02 -14.13
CA GLY A 201 -13.17 2.26 -14.36
C GLY A 201 -14.08 3.41 -13.94
N PRO A 202 -14.32 4.41 -14.80
CA PRO A 202 -15.26 5.50 -14.53
C PRO A 202 -16.69 4.99 -14.25
N ARG A 203 -17.51 5.78 -13.56
CA ARG A 203 -18.92 5.45 -13.22
C ARG A 203 -19.75 4.87 -14.35
N ARG A 204 -19.44 5.28 -15.59
CA ARG A 204 -20.11 4.72 -16.78
C ARG A 204 -19.82 3.23 -16.97
N ALA A 205 -18.58 2.78 -16.70
CA ALA A 205 -18.24 1.37 -16.75
C ALA A 205 -19.03 0.56 -15.72
N LEU A 206 -19.18 1.09 -14.48
CA LEU A 206 -20.02 0.48 -13.45
C LEU A 206 -21.48 0.34 -13.91
N SER A 207 -22.06 1.39 -14.51
CA SER A 207 -23.44 1.34 -15.03
C SER A 207 -23.60 0.25 -16.10
N LEU A 208 -22.66 0.19 -17.04
CA LEU A 208 -22.69 -0.80 -18.12
C LEU A 208 -22.52 -2.24 -17.59
N ILE A 209 -21.62 -2.45 -16.64
CA ILE A 209 -21.41 -3.77 -16.02
C ILE A 209 -22.65 -4.18 -15.20
N LYS A 210 -23.29 -3.26 -14.48
CA LYS A 210 -24.55 -3.55 -13.76
C LYS A 210 -25.70 -3.91 -14.73
N GLN A 211 -25.75 -3.26 -15.88
CA GLN A 211 -26.80 -3.49 -16.87
C GLN A 211 -26.59 -4.79 -17.67
N HIS A 212 -25.34 -5.09 -18.04
CA HIS A 212 -25.03 -6.17 -18.97
C HIS A 212 -24.28 -7.35 -18.33
N CYS A 213 -23.92 -7.26 -17.05
CA CYS A 213 -23.23 -8.27 -16.25
C CYS A 213 -21.79 -8.60 -16.67
N THR A 214 -21.49 -8.66 -17.96
CA THR A 214 -20.17 -9.04 -18.48
C THR A 214 -19.67 -8.05 -19.52
N ILE A 215 -18.35 -7.98 -19.70
CA ILE A 215 -17.73 -7.13 -20.73
C ILE A 215 -18.16 -7.58 -22.12
N GLU A 216 -18.30 -8.88 -22.34
CA GLU A 216 -18.77 -9.46 -23.59
C GLU A 216 -20.18 -8.95 -23.95
N SER A 217 -21.10 -9.01 -23.00
CA SER A 217 -22.44 -8.46 -23.18
C SER A 217 -22.43 -6.95 -23.42
N VAL A 218 -21.57 -6.22 -22.71
CA VAL A 218 -21.39 -4.77 -22.95
C VAL A 218 -20.95 -4.52 -24.39
N THR A 219 -19.95 -5.24 -24.90
CA THR A 219 -19.42 -5.04 -26.25
C THR A 219 -20.43 -5.35 -27.35
N GLN A 220 -21.37 -6.27 -27.09
CA GLN A 220 -22.46 -6.61 -28.03
C GLN A 220 -23.56 -5.54 -28.05
N ASN A 221 -23.88 -4.93 -26.92
CA ASN A 221 -25.04 -4.06 -26.75
C ASN A 221 -24.72 -2.57 -26.77
N VAL A 222 -23.45 -2.17 -26.66
CA VAL A 222 -23.05 -0.77 -26.68
C VAL A 222 -23.11 -0.18 -28.10
N ASN A 223 -23.49 1.07 -28.20
CA ASN A 223 -23.47 1.78 -29.48
C ASN A 223 -22.02 2.03 -29.94
N LYS A 224 -21.55 1.24 -30.91
CA LYS A 224 -20.18 1.25 -31.43
C LYS A 224 -19.79 2.56 -32.13
N LYS A 225 -20.76 3.37 -32.59
CA LYS A 225 -20.49 4.70 -33.17
C LYS A 225 -20.10 5.71 -32.11
N ILE A 226 -20.69 5.59 -30.91
CA ILE A 226 -20.40 6.48 -29.77
C ILE A 226 -19.22 5.93 -28.95
N HIS A 227 -19.10 4.60 -28.86
CA HIS A 227 -18.08 3.88 -28.10
C HIS A 227 -17.39 2.87 -29.02
N PRO A 228 -16.41 3.34 -29.82
CA PRO A 228 -15.65 2.43 -30.67
C PRO A 228 -14.86 1.44 -29.81
N ILE A 229 -15.01 0.14 -30.12
CA ILE A 229 -14.28 -0.91 -29.45
C ILE A 229 -12.92 -1.05 -30.15
N PRO A 230 -11.78 -1.01 -29.43
CA PRO A 230 -10.48 -1.22 -30.04
C PRO A 230 -10.40 -2.60 -30.72
N VAL A 231 -9.87 -2.67 -31.95
CA VAL A 231 -9.77 -3.90 -32.73
C VAL A 231 -8.99 -5.00 -31.99
N ASN A 232 -7.95 -4.60 -31.24
CA ASN A 232 -7.08 -5.52 -30.49
C ASN A 232 -7.24 -5.31 -28.97
N TRP A 233 -8.48 -5.24 -28.48
CA TRP A 233 -8.72 -5.06 -27.06
C TRP A 233 -8.55 -6.38 -26.29
N GLN A 234 -7.39 -6.51 -25.63
CA GLN A 234 -6.97 -7.72 -24.88
C GLN A 234 -7.60 -7.79 -23.48
N TYR A 235 -8.89 -7.52 -23.32
CA TYR A 235 -9.55 -7.54 -22.02
C TYR A 235 -9.62 -8.95 -21.40
N GLN A 236 -9.66 -9.99 -22.22
CA GLN A 236 -9.67 -11.38 -21.73
C GLN A 236 -8.33 -11.75 -21.12
N ASP A 237 -7.22 -11.38 -21.76
CA ASP A 237 -5.88 -11.59 -21.22
C ASP A 237 -5.66 -10.79 -19.94
N ALA A 238 -6.14 -9.54 -19.90
CA ALA A 238 -6.12 -8.74 -18.70
C ALA A 238 -6.93 -9.39 -17.57
N ARG A 239 -8.16 -9.86 -17.86
CA ARG A 239 -8.98 -10.58 -16.88
C ARG A 239 -8.27 -11.83 -16.36
N ASN A 240 -7.69 -12.62 -17.24
CA ASN A 240 -6.95 -13.82 -16.87
C ASN A 240 -5.76 -13.51 -15.98
N LEU A 241 -5.05 -12.43 -16.26
CA LEU A 241 -3.94 -11.97 -15.43
C LEU A 241 -4.39 -11.66 -13.97
N PHE A 242 -5.56 -11.04 -13.80
CA PHE A 242 -6.08 -10.70 -12.47
C PHE A 242 -6.70 -11.88 -11.71
N LEU A 243 -7.35 -12.81 -12.42
CA LEU A 243 -8.12 -13.89 -11.80
C LEU A 243 -7.32 -15.18 -11.63
N ASN A 244 -6.41 -15.49 -12.57
CA ASN A 244 -5.73 -16.77 -12.67
C ASN A 244 -4.24 -16.70 -12.28
N THR A 245 -3.84 -15.77 -11.43
CA THR A 245 -2.49 -15.75 -10.87
C THR A 245 -2.30 -16.94 -9.94
N LEU A 246 -1.76 -18.03 -10.48
CA LEU A 246 -1.38 -19.20 -9.71
C LEU A 246 -0.01 -18.96 -9.07
N HIS A 247 0.02 -18.96 -7.75
CA HIS A 247 1.26 -18.94 -6.98
C HIS A 247 1.32 -20.25 -6.18
N SER A 248 2.45 -20.93 -6.25
CA SER A 248 2.69 -22.16 -5.49
C SER A 248 3.15 -21.83 -4.08
N GLY A 249 2.39 -22.27 -3.08
CA GLY A 249 2.77 -22.29 -1.68
C GLY A 249 2.85 -20.90 -1.01
N ALA A 250 2.63 -20.89 0.30
CA ALA A 250 2.92 -19.73 1.13
C ALA A 250 4.36 -19.85 1.66
N PRO A 251 5.17 -18.78 1.62
CA PRO A 251 6.51 -18.81 2.16
C PRO A 251 6.47 -18.92 3.69
N GLU A 252 7.47 -19.54 4.27
CA GLU A 252 7.67 -19.50 5.71
C GLU A 252 8.15 -18.08 6.11
N LEU A 253 7.38 -17.42 6.95
CA LEU A 253 7.66 -16.06 7.40
C LEU A 253 8.24 -16.11 8.82
N ALA A 254 9.50 -15.70 8.97
CA ALA A 254 10.18 -15.67 10.26
C ALA A 254 10.75 -14.27 10.53
N TRP A 255 10.43 -13.70 11.69
CA TRP A 255 11.00 -12.44 12.17
C TRP A 255 12.06 -12.74 13.22
N LYS A 256 13.19 -12.06 13.12
CA LYS A 256 14.33 -12.17 14.04
C LYS A 256 14.63 -10.83 14.66
N GLU A 257 15.43 -10.81 15.72
CA GLU A 257 15.95 -9.57 16.25
C GLU A 257 16.97 -8.94 15.26
N PRO A 258 16.98 -7.60 15.12
CA PRO A 258 17.95 -6.93 14.27
C PRO A 258 19.40 -7.14 14.72
N ASP A 259 20.28 -7.35 13.79
CA ASP A 259 21.75 -7.40 14.02
C ASP A 259 22.31 -5.98 13.94
N GLU A 260 22.46 -5.32 15.07
CA GLU A 260 22.83 -3.90 15.15
C GLU A 260 24.23 -3.63 14.59
N GLU A 261 25.23 -4.47 14.90
CA GLU A 261 26.59 -4.23 14.44
C GLU A 261 26.72 -4.42 12.93
N SER A 262 26.10 -5.44 12.37
CA SER A 262 26.04 -5.64 10.91
C SER A 262 25.25 -4.51 10.22
N LEU A 263 24.19 -3.98 10.84
CA LEU A 263 23.45 -2.82 10.33
C LEU A 263 24.31 -1.56 10.30
N VAL A 264 25.10 -1.30 11.37
CA VAL A 264 26.02 -0.17 11.42
C VAL A 264 27.10 -0.33 10.34
N GLN A 265 27.70 -1.50 10.23
CA GLN A 265 28.72 -1.76 9.21
C GLN A 265 28.17 -1.56 7.79
N PHE A 266 26.96 -2.05 7.52
CA PHE A 266 26.33 -1.91 6.21
C PHE A 266 25.92 -0.47 5.90
N LEU A 267 25.16 0.17 6.81
CA LEU A 267 24.61 1.50 6.58
C LEU A 267 25.68 2.60 6.69
N CYS A 268 26.60 2.51 7.64
CA CYS A 268 27.60 3.56 7.88
C CYS A 268 28.88 3.30 7.11
N GLY A 269 29.38 2.07 7.11
CA GLY A 269 30.62 1.72 6.41
C GLY A 269 30.46 1.70 4.90
N GLN A 270 29.41 1.06 4.37
CA GLN A 270 29.23 0.89 2.92
C GLN A 270 28.37 1.98 2.27
N LYS A 271 27.37 2.52 2.99
CA LYS A 271 26.38 3.48 2.45
C LYS A 271 26.52 4.88 3.01
N HIS A 272 27.56 5.14 3.82
CA HIS A 272 27.95 6.44 4.36
C HIS A 272 26.87 7.19 5.15
N VAL A 273 25.96 6.46 5.79
CA VAL A 273 24.97 7.04 6.70
C VAL A 273 25.64 7.40 8.02
N LYS A 274 25.26 8.51 8.64
CA LYS A 274 25.84 8.96 9.91
C LYS A 274 25.53 7.98 11.04
N GLU A 275 26.56 7.39 11.66
CA GLU A 275 26.47 6.32 12.66
C GLU A 275 25.63 6.72 13.87
N HIS A 276 25.80 7.93 14.41
CA HIS A 276 25.03 8.38 15.56
C HIS A 276 23.51 8.33 15.32
N ARG A 277 23.04 8.54 14.07
CA ARG A 277 21.62 8.46 13.73
C ARG A 277 21.11 7.03 13.80
N ILE A 278 21.90 6.07 13.34
CA ILE A 278 21.53 4.65 13.35
C ILE A 278 21.51 4.14 14.79
N ARG A 279 22.59 4.36 15.56
CA ARG A 279 22.68 3.92 16.96
C ARG A 279 21.60 4.55 17.84
N SER A 280 21.37 5.87 17.73
CA SER A 280 20.31 6.54 18.48
C SER A 280 18.91 6.01 18.13
N ARG A 281 18.69 5.64 16.87
CA ARG A 281 17.40 5.06 16.45
C ARG A 281 17.22 3.64 16.96
N MET A 282 18.28 2.82 16.94
CA MET A 282 18.26 1.47 17.50
C MET A 282 18.04 1.48 19.01
N GLU A 283 18.66 2.41 19.71
CA GLU A 283 18.44 2.58 21.16
C GLU A 283 16.97 2.89 21.48
N LYS A 284 16.36 3.87 20.78
CA LYS A 284 14.93 4.17 20.92
C LYS A 284 14.04 2.97 20.63
N PHE A 285 14.40 2.19 19.62
CA PHE A 285 13.68 0.96 19.27
C PHE A 285 13.74 -0.07 20.41
N ARG A 286 14.94 -0.29 21.02
CA ARG A 286 15.10 -1.20 22.15
C ARG A 286 14.26 -0.76 23.36
N GLN A 287 14.31 0.53 23.68
CA GLN A 287 13.52 1.12 24.79
C GLN A 287 12.02 0.92 24.55
N SER A 288 11.52 1.26 23.36
CA SER A 288 10.11 1.08 23.02
C SER A 288 9.66 -0.39 23.08
N ARG A 289 10.52 -1.33 22.65
CA ARG A 289 10.21 -2.76 22.76
C ARG A 289 10.16 -3.25 24.20
N GLN A 290 11.05 -2.76 25.06
CA GLN A 290 11.04 -3.12 26.49
C GLN A 290 9.78 -2.60 27.18
N GLU A 291 9.38 -1.35 26.89
CA GLU A 291 8.14 -0.77 27.40
C GLU A 291 6.91 -1.56 26.95
N ASN A 292 6.84 -1.89 25.65
CA ASN A 292 5.76 -2.70 25.11
C ASN A 292 5.68 -4.12 25.73
N ARG A 293 6.82 -4.75 26.01
CA ARG A 293 6.87 -6.04 26.71
C ARG A 293 6.33 -5.93 28.14
N LYS A 294 6.81 -4.95 28.93
CA LYS A 294 6.35 -4.71 30.29
C LYS A 294 4.84 -4.45 30.32
N THR A 295 4.34 -3.57 29.44
CA THR A 295 2.90 -3.27 29.36
C THR A 295 2.06 -4.50 29.02
N LYS A 296 2.56 -5.39 28.14
CA LYS A 296 1.87 -6.65 27.81
C LYS A 296 1.87 -7.64 28.96
N GLU A 297 2.96 -7.72 29.72
CA GLU A 297 3.08 -8.57 30.92
C GLU A 297 2.16 -8.08 32.04
N GLU A 298 2.14 -6.76 32.29
CA GLU A 298 1.24 -6.13 33.25
C GLU A 298 -0.24 -6.36 32.90
N GLN A 299 -0.59 -6.22 31.63
CA GLN A 299 -1.95 -6.49 31.14
C GLN A 299 -2.35 -7.96 31.28
N LYS A 300 -1.43 -8.91 31.05
CA LYS A 300 -1.64 -10.32 31.27
C LYS A 300 -1.81 -10.65 32.75
N ALA A 301 -0.96 -10.08 33.62
CA ALA A 301 -1.02 -10.27 35.07
C ALA A 301 -2.29 -9.67 35.69
N ALA A 302 -2.79 -8.56 35.15
CA ALA A 302 -3.99 -7.89 35.63
C ALA A 302 -5.30 -8.57 35.17
N GLY A 303 -5.27 -9.63 34.39
CA GLY A 303 -6.45 -10.39 33.92
C GLY A 303 -7.45 -9.55 33.11
N LYS A 304 -7.04 -8.35 32.66
CA LYS A 304 -7.93 -7.42 31.96
C LYS A 304 -8.11 -7.81 30.51
N SER A 305 -9.30 -8.32 30.19
CA SER A 305 -9.82 -8.28 28.82
C SER A 305 -9.70 -6.85 28.28
N LYS A 306 -9.28 -6.69 27.03
CA LYS A 306 -9.21 -5.39 26.35
C LYS A 306 -10.61 -4.81 26.18
N GLN A 307 -11.15 -4.19 27.21
CA GLN A 307 -12.30 -3.32 27.06
C GLN A 307 -11.79 -2.01 26.43
N LEU A 308 -12.04 -1.84 25.15
CA LEU A 308 -11.76 -0.59 24.44
C LEU A 308 -12.59 0.53 25.08
N ARG A 309 -11.92 1.62 25.49
CA ARG A 309 -12.64 2.79 25.98
C ARG A 309 -13.54 3.35 24.89
N ILE A 310 -14.74 3.73 25.28
CA ILE A 310 -15.78 4.33 24.42
C ILE A 310 -15.24 5.51 23.61
N ASP A 311 -14.31 6.27 24.15
CA ASP A 311 -13.65 7.41 23.50
C ASP A 311 -12.90 7.05 22.19
N LYS A 312 -12.55 5.77 21.99
CA LYS A 312 -11.94 5.30 20.72
C LYS A 312 -12.96 5.12 19.60
N PHE A 313 -14.25 5.04 19.92
CA PHE A 313 -15.32 4.87 18.93
C PHE A 313 -15.93 6.20 18.46
N PHE A 314 -15.69 7.29 19.19
CA PHE A 314 -16.21 8.61 18.86
C PHE A 314 -15.07 9.59 18.60
N ARG A 315 -14.66 9.75 17.35
CA ARG A 315 -13.85 10.90 16.93
C ARG A 315 -14.77 12.12 16.83
N VAL A 316 -14.64 13.04 17.77
CA VAL A 316 -15.23 14.39 17.63
C VAL A 316 -14.48 15.09 16.48
N THR A 317 -15.08 15.13 15.31
CA THR A 317 -14.57 15.93 14.19
C THR A 317 -14.75 17.41 14.53
N ARG A 318 -13.66 18.06 14.97
CA ARG A 318 -13.56 19.53 15.16
C ARG A 318 -13.69 20.28 13.85
N LYS A 319 -14.83 20.22 13.18
CA LYS A 319 -15.09 20.94 11.93
C LYS A 319 -16.36 21.80 11.95
N ARG A 320 -16.84 22.22 13.13
CA ARG A 320 -18.06 23.06 13.24
C ARG A 320 -17.89 24.34 14.02
N GLN A 321 -16.67 24.82 14.29
CA GLN A 321 -16.48 26.08 15.06
C GLN A 321 -15.93 27.27 14.25
N GLN A 322 -15.69 27.13 12.94
CA GLN A 322 -15.20 28.28 12.15
C GLN A 322 -16.26 28.96 11.25
N CYS A 323 -17.52 28.54 11.29
CA CYS A 323 -18.60 29.20 10.50
C CYS A 323 -19.57 30.06 11.32
N ALA A 324 -19.38 30.22 12.64
CA ALA A 324 -20.30 31.00 13.48
C ALA A 324 -19.81 32.41 13.81
N GLU A 325 -18.54 32.74 13.58
CA GLU A 325 -18.00 34.07 13.92
C GLU A 325 -17.94 35.08 12.75
N ALA A 326 -18.31 34.69 11.54
CA ALA A 326 -18.29 35.59 10.38
C ALA A 326 -19.64 36.25 10.07
N ALA A 327 -20.69 36.02 10.87
CA ALA A 327 -22.05 36.58 10.60
C ALA A 327 -22.48 37.73 11.56
N GLY A 328 -21.56 38.24 12.36
CA GLY A 328 -21.88 39.20 13.45
C GLY A 328 -21.26 40.60 13.36
N ALA A 329 -20.78 41.03 12.19
CA ALA A 329 -20.23 42.41 12.07
C ALA A 329 -20.70 43.11 10.79
N GLY A 330 -21.78 43.83 10.88
CA GLY A 330 -22.13 44.71 9.78
C GLY A 330 -23.55 45.24 9.79
N LYS A 331 -23.87 46.20 10.68
CA LYS A 331 -24.83 47.28 10.37
C LYS A 331 -24.83 48.32 11.53
N LYS A 332 -24.02 49.35 11.41
CA LYS A 332 -24.28 50.64 12.06
C LYS A 332 -24.71 51.60 10.96
N GLN A 333 -25.99 51.94 10.99
CA GLN A 333 -26.60 53.05 10.25
C GLN A 333 -26.00 54.37 10.73
N LYS A 334 -25.59 55.22 9.79
CA LYS A 334 -25.41 56.65 10.00
C LYS A 334 -26.75 57.31 9.90
N THR A 335 -27.23 57.97 10.96
CA THR A 335 -28.21 59.05 10.90
C THR A 335 -27.46 60.37 10.91
N LYS A 336 -27.87 61.23 9.95
CA LYS A 336 -27.49 62.65 9.86
C LYS A 336 -28.27 63.45 10.89
N THR A 337 -27.66 64.36 11.47
CA THR A 337 -28.05 65.82 11.58
C THR A 337 -26.78 66.61 11.60
#